data_deba219c9f90b1f28bcf0d35dad48198
#
_entry.id   deba219c9f90b1f28bcf0d35dad48198
#
_cell.length_a   1.000
_cell.length_b   1.000
_cell.length_c   1.000
_cell.angle_alpha   90.00
_cell.angle_beta   90.00
_cell.angle_gamma   90.00
#
_symmetry.space_group_name_H-M   'P 1'
#
loop_
_entity.id
_entity.type
_entity.pdbx_description
1 polymer ?
#
loop_
_entity_poly.entity_id
_entity_poly.type
_entity_poly.pdbx_seq_one_letter_code
_entity_poly.pdbx_strand_id
1 'polypeptide(L)'
;EVEDPTKQLFLGDSPSDQYFQENFRVIRTNLGMHTDASAMPQVIIVTSAMPQEGKTVVSSNLALSFATKGEKTLLIDADLRRGRLYRVFNAENKPGLSDVLREKRPVEDAFRPAGHENLTLIPCGKHVDYACELLDGPAFANILAEMRKKYDRIIIDTPPVLGLAETSIVQRMADGVVFVIWSGFTPMRNVKAAIQTLQMNGTKFLGFVLNRFDLGALSNRYKYFYYGPEYYENYRAIEAPKELAKE
;
A
#
# COMPACT_ATOMS: atom_id res chain seq x y z
N GLU A 1 0.80 3.89 -24.89
CA GLU A 1 -0.20 4.68 -24.16
C GLU A 1 0.25 4.77 -22.73
N VAL A 2 0.41 6.00 -22.21
CA VAL A 2 0.73 6.22 -20.80
C VAL A 2 -0.59 6.02 -20.05
N GLU A 3 -0.72 4.91 -19.30
CA GLU A 3 -1.88 4.66 -18.46
C GLU A 3 -2.09 5.87 -17.51
N ASP A 4 -3.31 6.37 -17.45
CA ASP A 4 -3.69 7.41 -16.51
C ASP A 4 -3.41 6.93 -15.08
N PRO A 5 -2.47 7.57 -14.34
CA PRO A 5 -2.09 7.12 -13.01
C PRO A 5 -3.23 7.19 -11.99
N THR A 6 -4.25 8.00 -12.23
CA THR A 6 -5.42 8.10 -11.34
C THR A 6 -6.30 6.87 -11.40
N LYS A 7 -6.27 6.12 -12.52
CA LYS A 7 -6.96 4.83 -12.66
C LYS A 7 -6.39 3.71 -11.78
N GLN A 8 -5.30 3.97 -11.08
CA GLN A 8 -4.72 3.03 -10.10
C GLN A 8 -5.43 3.08 -8.74
N LEU A 9 -6.31 4.06 -8.52
CA LEU A 9 -7.13 4.14 -7.32
C LEU A 9 -8.52 3.61 -7.63
N PHE A 10 -8.95 2.60 -6.88
CA PHE A 10 -10.30 2.04 -7.00
C PHE A 10 -11.29 2.87 -6.17
N LEU A 11 -11.60 4.09 -6.66
CA LEU A 11 -12.51 5.05 -6.02
C LEU A 11 -13.89 5.10 -6.68
N GLY A 12 -14.06 4.43 -7.83
CA GLY A 12 -15.30 4.47 -8.61
C GLY A 12 -16.41 3.61 -8.01
N ASP A 13 -17.62 3.82 -8.55
CA ASP A 13 -18.82 3.05 -8.19
C ASP A 13 -19.12 1.91 -9.18
N SER A 14 -18.24 1.68 -10.16
CA SER A 14 -18.39 0.56 -11.07
C SER A 14 -18.32 -0.78 -10.32
N PRO A 15 -18.97 -1.86 -10.80
CA PRO A 15 -18.89 -3.18 -10.16
C PRO A 15 -17.45 -3.67 -9.99
N SER A 16 -16.58 -3.38 -10.97
CA SER A 16 -15.15 -3.72 -10.88
C SER A 16 -14.43 -2.94 -9.78
N ASP A 17 -14.68 -1.63 -9.65
CA ASP A 17 -14.07 -0.79 -8.60
C ASP A 17 -14.52 -1.24 -7.21
N GLN A 18 -15.80 -1.56 -7.05
CA GLN A 18 -16.36 -2.06 -5.80
C GLN A 18 -15.76 -3.43 -5.41
N TYR A 19 -15.55 -4.31 -6.38
CA TYR A 19 -14.86 -5.58 -6.16
C TYR A 19 -13.42 -5.35 -5.66
N PHE A 20 -12.68 -4.44 -6.28
CA PHE A 20 -11.32 -4.13 -5.84
C PHE A 20 -11.30 -3.45 -4.46
N GLN A 21 -12.23 -2.53 -4.18
CA GLN A 21 -12.38 -1.95 -2.85
C GLN A 21 -12.60 -3.02 -1.78
N GLU A 22 -13.45 -4.02 -2.06
CA GLU A 22 -13.72 -5.10 -1.13
C GLU A 22 -12.49 -5.96 -0.86
N ASN A 23 -11.66 -6.24 -1.88
CA ASN A 23 -10.39 -6.93 -1.67
C ASN A 23 -9.48 -6.18 -0.69
N PHE A 24 -9.42 -4.84 -0.77
CA PHE A 24 -8.63 -4.05 0.19
C PHE A 24 -9.26 -4.01 1.58
N ARG A 25 -10.59 -4.08 1.70
CA ARG A 25 -11.26 -4.27 2.99
C ARG A 25 -10.90 -5.60 3.63
N VAL A 26 -10.88 -6.68 2.84
CA VAL A 26 -10.45 -8.01 3.28
C VAL A 26 -8.99 -7.99 3.73
N ILE A 27 -8.07 -7.40 2.92
CA ILE A 27 -6.66 -7.26 3.30
C ILE A 27 -6.55 -6.53 4.63
N ARG A 28 -7.19 -5.37 4.78
CA ARG A 28 -7.20 -4.59 6.02
C ARG A 28 -7.70 -5.39 7.23
N THR A 29 -8.80 -6.15 7.06
CA THR A 29 -9.38 -6.97 8.13
C THR A 29 -8.41 -8.08 8.54
N ASN A 30 -7.79 -8.76 7.58
CA ASN A 30 -6.81 -9.81 7.84
C ASN A 30 -5.57 -9.28 8.56
N LEU A 31 -5.10 -8.07 8.25
CA LEU A 31 -3.98 -7.43 8.95
C LEU A 31 -4.27 -7.26 10.45
N GLY A 32 -5.53 -7.04 10.83
CA GLY A 32 -5.96 -6.95 12.23
C GLY A 32 -6.05 -8.30 12.94
N MET A 33 -6.27 -9.41 12.21
CA MET A 33 -6.44 -10.73 12.81
C MET A 33 -5.12 -11.44 13.13
N HIS A 34 -4.04 -11.10 12.44
CA HIS A 34 -2.74 -11.76 12.56
C HIS A 34 -1.80 -11.14 13.61
N THR A 35 -2.26 -10.15 14.32
CA THR A 35 -1.51 -9.55 15.41
C THR A 35 -2.01 -10.11 16.73
N ASP A 36 -1.09 -10.65 17.56
CA ASP A 36 -1.42 -11.03 18.94
C ASP A 36 -2.19 -9.87 19.59
N ALA A 37 -3.42 -10.12 19.90
CA ALA A 37 -4.51 -9.42 20.58
C ALA A 37 -4.33 -7.97 21.10
N SER A 38 -3.18 -7.32 20.97
CA SER A 38 -2.95 -6.05 21.67
C SER A 38 -2.95 -4.79 20.81
N ALA A 39 -2.57 -4.81 19.55
CA ALA A 39 -2.73 -3.64 18.67
C ALA A 39 -2.50 -3.98 17.20
N MET A 40 -3.35 -3.47 16.33
CA MET A 40 -3.14 -3.47 14.88
C MET A 40 -1.86 -2.69 14.52
N PRO A 41 -1.01 -3.19 13.57
CA PRO A 41 0.23 -2.51 13.21
C PRO A 41 -0.03 -1.08 12.77
N GLN A 42 0.69 -0.13 13.34
CA GLN A 42 0.55 1.29 13.01
C GLN A 42 1.36 1.68 11.79
N VAL A 43 2.64 1.26 11.71
CA VAL A 43 3.53 1.52 10.58
C VAL A 43 3.70 0.26 9.76
N ILE A 44 3.19 0.29 8.54
CA ILE A 44 3.16 -0.83 7.61
C ILE A 44 3.96 -0.47 6.36
N ILE A 45 4.95 -1.29 6.03
CA ILE A 45 5.68 -1.18 4.77
C ILE A 45 4.98 -2.03 3.71
N VAL A 46 4.88 -1.49 2.51
CA VAL A 46 4.50 -2.23 1.30
C VAL A 46 5.70 -2.32 0.38
N THR A 47 6.13 -3.54 0.10
CA THR A 47 7.29 -3.83 -0.77
C THR A 47 7.06 -5.05 -1.64
N SER A 48 8.03 -5.39 -2.49
CA SER A 48 8.00 -6.57 -3.36
C SER A 48 9.42 -7.04 -3.69
N ALA A 49 9.55 -8.17 -4.38
CA ALA A 49 10.86 -8.67 -4.80
C ALA A 49 11.49 -7.81 -5.89
N MET A 50 10.70 -7.40 -6.89
CA MET A 50 11.16 -6.75 -8.13
C MET A 50 10.37 -5.46 -8.43
N PRO A 51 10.86 -4.61 -9.35
CA PRO A 51 10.10 -3.47 -9.84
C PRO A 51 8.80 -3.92 -10.55
N GLN A 52 7.81 -2.99 -10.61
CA GLN A 52 6.55 -3.13 -11.38
C GLN A 52 5.57 -4.20 -10.86
N GLU A 53 5.76 -4.76 -9.68
CA GLU A 53 4.85 -5.76 -9.09
C GLU A 53 3.56 -5.15 -8.49
N GLY A 54 3.42 -3.83 -8.54
CA GLY A 54 2.20 -3.13 -8.11
C GLY A 54 2.20 -2.66 -6.67
N LYS A 55 3.38 -2.52 -6.03
CA LYS A 55 3.53 -1.98 -4.68
C LYS A 55 2.76 -0.68 -4.45
N THR A 56 2.99 0.31 -5.33
CA THR A 56 2.36 1.63 -5.26
C THR A 56 0.84 1.57 -5.37
N VAL A 57 0.31 0.66 -6.20
CA VAL A 57 -1.14 0.41 -6.29
C VAL A 57 -1.66 -0.17 -4.97
N VAL A 58 -0.95 -1.14 -4.43
CA VAL A 58 -1.34 -1.80 -3.16
C VAL A 58 -1.23 -0.81 -1.99
N SER A 59 -0.14 -0.05 -1.87
CA SER A 59 0.05 0.92 -0.80
C SER A 59 -1.01 2.03 -0.84
N SER A 60 -1.32 2.57 -2.03
CA SER A 60 -2.32 3.61 -2.23
C SER A 60 -3.73 3.15 -1.82
N ASN A 61 -4.16 2.00 -2.31
CA ASN A 61 -5.51 1.51 -2.04
C ASN A 61 -5.65 0.96 -0.61
N LEU A 62 -4.58 0.39 -0.04
CA LEU A 62 -4.57 0.00 1.38
C LEU A 62 -4.70 1.23 2.30
N ALA A 63 -3.94 2.30 2.03
CA ALA A 63 -4.03 3.55 2.78
C ALA A 63 -5.43 4.17 2.67
N LEU A 64 -5.99 4.20 1.46
CA LEU A 64 -7.34 4.66 1.22
C LEU A 64 -8.38 3.82 1.97
N SER A 65 -8.23 2.50 2.02
CA SER A 65 -9.12 1.59 2.75
C SER A 65 -9.13 1.85 4.26
N PHE A 66 -8.00 2.23 4.87
CA PHE A 66 -7.94 2.67 6.25
C PHE A 66 -8.60 4.03 6.45
N ALA A 67 -8.30 5.00 5.58
CA ALA A 67 -8.88 6.34 5.64
C ALA A 67 -10.41 6.33 5.52
N THR A 68 -10.95 5.53 4.61
CA THR A 68 -12.40 5.33 4.42
C THR A 68 -13.07 4.73 5.65
N LYS A 69 -12.35 3.95 6.45
CA LYS A 69 -12.84 3.45 7.75
C LYS A 69 -12.90 4.54 8.83
N GLY A 70 -12.37 5.73 8.57
CA GLY A 70 -12.28 6.84 9.52
C GLY A 70 -10.94 6.93 10.27
N GLU A 71 -9.96 6.09 9.95
CA GLU A 71 -8.63 6.13 10.57
C GLU A 71 -7.77 7.23 9.92
N LYS A 72 -7.18 8.13 10.72
CA LYS A 72 -6.21 9.12 10.22
C LYS A 72 -5.00 8.39 9.66
N THR A 73 -4.84 8.43 8.36
CA THR A 73 -3.85 7.64 7.63
C THR A 73 -2.83 8.54 6.94
N LEU A 74 -1.55 8.23 7.11
CA LEU A 74 -0.44 8.84 6.40
C LEU A 74 0.12 7.84 5.39
N LEU A 75 0.26 8.26 4.15
CA LEU A 75 0.92 7.51 3.09
C LEU A 75 2.24 8.20 2.75
N ILE A 76 3.36 7.47 2.84
CA ILE A 76 4.70 8.00 2.59
C ILE A 76 5.32 7.31 1.38
N ASP A 77 5.80 8.08 0.41
CA ASP A 77 6.59 7.59 -0.71
C ASP A 77 8.08 7.57 -0.33
N ALA A 78 8.57 6.41 0.08
CA ALA A 78 9.95 6.20 0.45
C ALA A 78 10.81 5.62 -0.71
N ASP A 79 10.26 5.48 -1.91
CA ASP A 79 11.07 5.25 -3.12
C ASP A 79 11.64 6.59 -3.62
N LEU A 80 12.68 7.09 -2.94
CA LEU A 80 13.28 8.39 -3.25
C LEU A 80 14.00 8.42 -4.61
N ARG A 81 14.16 7.25 -5.26
CA ARG A 81 14.76 7.13 -6.59
C ARG A 81 13.76 7.21 -7.71
N ARG A 82 12.58 6.58 -7.53
CA ARG A 82 11.56 6.40 -8.58
C ARG A 82 10.13 6.55 -8.08
N GLY A 83 9.93 7.15 -6.91
CA GLY A 83 8.62 7.35 -6.30
C GLY A 83 7.65 8.03 -7.26
N ARG A 84 6.39 7.59 -7.22
CA ARG A 84 5.34 8.04 -8.15
C ARG A 84 3.98 8.26 -7.48
N LEU A 85 3.89 8.16 -6.15
CA LEU A 85 2.62 8.36 -5.45
C LEU A 85 1.99 9.71 -5.76
N TYR A 86 2.79 10.76 -5.95
CA TYR A 86 2.29 12.08 -6.36
C TYR A 86 1.48 12.06 -7.66
N ARG A 87 1.83 11.18 -8.61
CA ARG A 87 1.07 11.03 -9.87
C ARG A 87 -0.24 10.30 -9.63
N VAL A 88 -0.24 9.27 -8.78
CA VAL A 88 -1.44 8.48 -8.44
C VAL A 88 -2.52 9.36 -7.83
N PHE A 89 -2.12 10.33 -7.00
CA PHE A 89 -3.04 11.24 -6.31
C PHE A 89 -3.17 12.61 -6.98
N ASN A 90 -2.58 12.79 -8.17
CA ASN A 90 -2.54 14.08 -8.88
C ASN A 90 -2.08 15.23 -7.97
N ALA A 91 -1.04 15.00 -7.17
CA ALA A 91 -0.51 15.92 -6.19
C ALA A 91 0.84 16.52 -6.64
N GLU A 92 1.24 17.63 -6.03
CA GLU A 92 2.57 18.20 -6.22
C GLU A 92 3.63 17.31 -5.55
N ASN A 93 4.72 17.04 -6.28
CA ASN A 93 5.83 16.22 -5.76
C ASN A 93 6.76 16.99 -4.81
N LYS A 94 6.78 18.32 -4.86
CA LYS A 94 7.73 19.15 -4.10
C LYS A 94 7.00 20.23 -3.30
N PRO A 95 7.53 20.52 -2.09
CA PRO A 95 8.52 19.74 -1.35
C PRO A 95 7.97 18.35 -0.97
N GLY A 96 8.82 17.33 -0.91
CA GLY A 96 8.48 15.98 -0.51
C GLY A 96 9.50 15.42 0.50
N LEU A 97 9.44 14.11 0.76
CA LEU A 97 10.25 13.46 1.80
C LEU A 97 11.75 13.73 1.65
N SER A 98 12.31 13.57 0.44
CA SER A 98 13.73 13.83 0.19
C SER A 98 14.13 15.29 0.44
N ASP A 99 13.23 16.25 0.13
CA ASP A 99 13.49 17.67 0.36
C ASP A 99 13.47 17.98 1.85
N VAL A 100 12.52 17.44 2.60
CA VAL A 100 12.42 17.57 4.07
C VAL A 100 13.67 17.00 4.75
N LEU A 101 14.07 15.77 4.39
CA LEU A 101 15.22 15.10 4.99
C LEU A 101 16.54 15.84 4.71
N ARG A 102 16.70 16.35 3.47
CA ARG A 102 17.93 17.04 3.03
C ARG A 102 18.04 18.45 3.59
N GLU A 103 16.93 19.20 3.56
CA GLU A 103 16.91 20.62 3.87
C GLU A 103 16.55 20.90 5.33
N LYS A 104 16.28 19.83 6.12
CA LYS A 104 15.85 19.91 7.52
C LYS A 104 14.64 20.82 7.72
N ARG A 105 13.69 20.76 6.78
CA ARG A 105 12.42 21.49 6.83
C ARG A 105 11.42 20.80 7.76
N PRO A 106 10.39 21.51 8.24
CA PRO A 106 9.23 20.88 8.86
C PRO A 106 8.60 19.85 7.93
N VAL A 107 8.23 18.69 8.46
CA VAL A 107 7.63 17.62 7.65
C VAL A 107 6.26 18.01 7.07
N GLU A 108 5.57 18.92 7.72
CA GLU A 108 4.29 19.49 7.31
C GLU A 108 4.36 20.19 5.96
N ASP A 109 5.51 20.75 5.57
CA ASP A 109 5.70 21.37 4.25
C ASP A 109 5.48 20.37 3.10
N ALA A 110 5.69 19.07 3.37
CA ALA A 110 5.51 17.98 2.40
C ALA A 110 4.10 17.36 2.40
N PHE A 111 3.20 17.79 3.27
CA PHE A 111 1.86 17.20 3.33
C PHE A 111 1.02 17.60 2.12
N ARG A 112 0.35 16.59 1.54
CA ARG A 112 -0.59 16.76 0.42
C ARG A 112 -1.90 16.03 0.73
N PRO A 113 -3.06 16.61 0.36
CA PRO A 113 -4.32 15.87 0.37
C PRO A 113 -4.26 14.71 -0.64
N ALA A 114 -4.87 13.59 -0.31
CA ALA A 114 -4.78 12.36 -1.09
C ALA A 114 -6.15 11.71 -1.35
N GLY A 115 -7.09 12.48 -1.87
CA GLY A 115 -8.39 11.97 -2.34
C GLY A 115 -9.40 11.59 -1.25
N HIS A 116 -9.04 11.70 0.04
CA HIS A 116 -9.94 11.47 1.18
C HIS A 116 -9.52 12.36 2.36
N GLU A 117 -10.48 12.87 3.14
CA GLU A 117 -10.22 13.79 4.26
C GLU A 117 -9.27 13.22 5.32
N ASN A 118 -9.35 11.90 5.56
CA ASN A 118 -8.50 11.19 6.53
C ASN A 118 -7.19 10.67 5.93
N LEU A 119 -6.85 11.02 4.67
CA LEU A 119 -5.63 10.55 4.01
C LEU A 119 -4.71 11.71 3.67
N THR A 120 -3.51 11.66 4.24
CA THR A 120 -2.41 12.60 3.93
C THR A 120 -1.32 11.86 3.18
N LEU A 121 -0.77 12.47 2.14
CA LEU A 121 0.38 11.96 1.39
C LEU A 121 1.63 12.79 1.71
N ILE A 122 2.77 12.11 1.91
CA ILE A 122 4.11 12.68 1.77
C ILE A 122 4.71 12.09 0.48
N PRO A 123 4.83 12.86 -0.61
CA PRO A 123 5.44 12.39 -1.84
C PRO A 123 6.96 12.24 -1.68
N CYS A 124 7.61 11.53 -2.60
CA CYS A 124 9.07 11.29 -2.53
C CYS A 124 9.92 12.57 -2.60
N GLY A 125 9.44 13.63 -3.23
CA GLY A 125 10.19 14.86 -3.45
C GLY A 125 11.16 14.75 -4.64
N LYS A 126 12.27 15.49 -4.57
CA LYS A 126 13.32 15.41 -5.59
C LYS A 126 13.97 14.03 -5.56
N HIS A 127 14.06 13.38 -6.71
CA HIS A 127 14.77 12.09 -6.81
C HIS A 127 16.26 12.27 -6.46
N VAL A 128 16.80 11.33 -5.70
CA VAL A 128 18.17 11.36 -5.19
C VAL A 128 18.86 10.01 -5.36
N ASP A 129 20.17 10.02 -5.56
CA ASP A 129 20.95 8.78 -5.69
C ASP A 129 21.41 8.23 -4.33
N TYR A 130 21.47 9.09 -3.30
CA TYR A 130 21.88 8.76 -1.93
C TYR A 130 20.65 8.55 -1.00
N ALA A 131 19.64 7.83 -1.49
CA ALA A 131 18.41 7.56 -0.77
C ALA A 131 18.64 6.77 0.55
N CYS A 132 19.59 5.84 0.55
CA CYS A 132 19.93 5.04 1.73
C CYS A 132 20.40 5.93 2.89
N GLU A 133 21.29 6.87 2.62
CA GLU A 133 21.88 7.77 3.63
C GLU A 133 20.81 8.68 4.24
N LEU A 134 19.86 9.13 3.43
CA LEU A 134 18.76 9.96 3.92
C LEU A 134 17.80 9.14 4.81
N LEU A 135 17.47 7.92 4.42
CA LEU A 135 16.51 7.07 5.13
C LEU A 135 17.13 6.42 6.38
N ASP A 136 18.45 6.16 6.39
CA ASP A 136 19.15 5.59 7.56
C ASP A 136 19.49 6.67 8.61
N GLY A 137 19.36 7.93 8.26
CA GLY A 137 19.61 9.05 9.14
C GLY A 137 18.58 9.22 10.25
N PRO A 138 18.94 9.87 11.36
CA PRO A 138 18.04 10.08 12.50
C PRO A 138 16.81 10.94 12.15
N ALA A 139 16.89 11.75 11.09
CA ALA A 139 15.80 12.62 10.67
C ALA A 139 14.55 11.85 10.28
N PHE A 140 14.68 10.76 9.51
CA PHE A 140 13.54 9.94 9.11
C PHE A 140 12.93 9.20 10.30
N ALA A 141 13.75 8.65 11.20
CA ALA A 141 13.27 8.02 12.43
C ALA A 141 12.49 9.00 13.33
N ASN A 142 12.99 10.23 13.47
CA ASN A 142 12.32 11.29 14.23
C ASN A 142 10.98 11.69 13.60
N ILE A 143 10.92 11.83 12.27
CA ILE A 143 9.67 12.08 11.54
C ILE A 143 8.67 10.95 11.83
N LEU A 144 9.06 9.69 11.69
CA LEU A 144 8.16 8.57 11.96
C LEU A 144 7.67 8.55 13.42
N ALA A 145 8.55 8.81 14.38
CA ALA A 145 8.20 8.89 15.79
C ALA A 145 7.19 10.01 16.10
N GLU A 146 7.30 11.14 15.39
CA GLU A 146 6.34 12.24 15.48
C GLU A 146 5.01 11.88 14.82
N MET A 147 5.05 11.29 13.61
CA MET A 147 3.85 10.90 12.88
C MET A 147 3.07 9.80 13.59
N ARG A 148 3.72 8.88 14.29
CA ARG A 148 3.05 7.89 15.15
C ARG A 148 2.13 8.52 16.21
N LYS A 149 2.38 9.75 16.63
CA LYS A 149 1.53 10.47 17.60
C LYS A 149 0.31 11.13 16.96
N LYS A 150 0.36 11.39 15.64
CA LYS A 150 -0.64 12.18 14.92
C LYS A 150 -1.58 11.33 14.06
N TYR A 151 -1.15 10.13 13.63
CA TYR A 151 -1.86 9.26 12.72
C TYR A 151 -2.12 7.89 13.32
N ASP A 152 -3.29 7.33 13.03
CA ASP A 152 -3.66 5.97 13.44
C ASP A 152 -2.91 4.92 12.61
N ARG A 153 -2.66 5.23 11.33
CA ARG A 153 -1.94 4.37 10.37
C ARG A 153 -0.92 5.15 9.57
N ILE A 154 0.21 4.50 9.33
CA ILE A 154 1.27 5.01 8.45
C ILE A 154 1.63 3.90 7.48
N ILE A 155 1.34 4.12 6.20
CA ILE A 155 1.68 3.20 5.11
C ILE A 155 2.89 3.75 4.38
N ILE A 156 3.93 2.94 4.21
CA ILE A 156 5.17 3.36 3.55
C ILE A 156 5.34 2.55 2.27
N ASP A 157 5.25 3.22 1.12
CA ASP A 157 5.61 2.64 -0.18
C ASP A 157 7.12 2.65 -0.33
N THR A 158 7.73 1.48 -0.54
CA THR A 158 9.19 1.34 -0.61
C THR A 158 9.63 0.76 -1.95
N PRO A 159 10.89 0.96 -2.37
CA PRO A 159 11.42 0.28 -3.54
C PRO A 159 11.45 -1.25 -3.37
N PRO A 160 11.69 -2.02 -4.45
CA PRO A 160 11.81 -3.47 -4.36
C PRO A 160 13.02 -3.89 -3.50
N VAL A 161 12.91 -5.05 -2.83
CA VAL A 161 13.94 -5.56 -1.91
C VAL A 161 15.23 -5.95 -2.65
N LEU A 162 15.09 -6.59 -3.82
CA LEU A 162 16.27 -7.10 -4.53
C LEU A 162 17.02 -5.98 -5.24
N GLY A 163 18.29 -5.82 -4.88
CA GLY A 163 19.19 -4.84 -5.45
C GLY A 163 19.20 -3.45 -4.81
N LEU A 164 18.34 -3.20 -3.81
CA LEU A 164 18.23 -1.91 -3.13
C LEU A 164 18.17 -2.10 -1.61
N ALA A 165 18.87 -1.26 -0.85
CA ALA A 165 18.99 -1.38 0.60
C ALA A 165 17.91 -0.59 1.37
N GLU A 166 17.25 0.36 0.72
CA GLU A 166 16.31 1.31 1.33
C GLU A 166 15.20 0.60 2.11
N THR A 167 14.61 -0.44 1.53
CA THR A 167 13.56 -1.23 2.20
C THR A 167 14.09 -1.91 3.47
N SER A 168 15.31 -2.46 3.43
CA SER A 168 15.95 -3.07 4.59
C SER A 168 16.29 -2.05 5.69
N ILE A 169 16.47 -0.79 5.34
CA ILE A 169 16.65 0.30 6.29
C ILE A 169 15.33 0.67 6.94
N VAL A 170 14.31 0.95 6.12
CA VAL A 170 13.01 1.44 6.58
C VAL A 170 12.25 0.40 7.43
N GLN A 171 12.41 -0.90 7.12
CA GLN A 171 11.72 -1.98 7.85
C GLN A 171 12.04 -2.03 9.35
N ARG A 172 13.24 -1.57 9.76
CA ARG A 172 13.64 -1.52 11.19
C ARG A 172 12.78 -0.58 12.03
N MET A 173 12.08 0.34 11.37
CA MET A 173 11.23 1.36 12.00
C MET A 173 9.74 1.03 11.86
N ALA A 174 9.39 -0.06 11.17
CA ALA A 174 8.03 -0.48 10.91
C ALA A 174 7.57 -1.60 11.85
N ASP A 175 6.27 -1.72 12.01
CA ASP A 175 5.65 -2.79 12.81
C ASP A 175 5.51 -4.08 11.99
N GLY A 176 5.58 -3.99 10.66
CA GLY A 176 5.62 -5.13 9.77
C GLY A 176 5.52 -4.80 8.29
N VAL A 177 5.55 -5.84 7.47
CA VAL A 177 5.64 -5.75 6.02
C VAL A 177 4.49 -6.50 5.35
N VAL A 178 3.84 -5.84 4.41
CA VAL A 178 2.97 -6.43 3.38
C VAL A 178 3.80 -6.63 2.13
N PHE A 179 3.93 -7.88 1.70
CA PHE A 179 4.77 -8.24 0.56
C PHE A 179 3.93 -8.51 -0.68
N VAL A 180 4.18 -7.76 -1.75
CA VAL A 180 3.43 -7.85 -3.01
C VAL A 180 4.15 -8.79 -3.97
N ILE A 181 3.38 -9.67 -4.61
CA ILE A 181 3.86 -10.64 -5.60
C ILE A 181 3.01 -10.50 -6.86
N TRP A 182 3.62 -10.32 -8.01
CA TRP A 182 2.90 -10.39 -9.29
C TRP A 182 2.66 -11.85 -9.67
N SER A 183 1.40 -12.27 -9.64
CA SER A 183 0.97 -13.63 -9.96
C SER A 183 1.37 -14.05 -11.38
N GLY A 184 1.97 -15.23 -11.49
CA GLY A 184 2.38 -15.77 -12.80
C GLY A 184 3.58 -15.08 -13.46
N PHE A 185 4.09 -13.97 -12.89
CA PHE A 185 5.21 -13.21 -13.46
C PHE A 185 6.47 -13.28 -12.60
N THR A 186 6.36 -13.09 -11.29
CA THR A 186 7.52 -13.08 -10.39
C THR A 186 8.09 -14.48 -10.21
N PRO A 187 9.36 -14.74 -10.61
CA PRO A 187 9.97 -16.03 -10.38
C PRO A 187 10.04 -16.38 -8.88
N MET A 188 9.63 -17.58 -8.50
CA MET A 188 9.59 -18.00 -7.09
C MET A 188 10.97 -17.91 -6.41
N ARG A 189 12.07 -18.08 -7.15
CA ARG A 189 13.42 -17.87 -6.64
C ARG A 189 13.66 -16.43 -6.14
N ASN A 190 13.11 -15.43 -6.84
CA ASN A 190 13.25 -14.02 -6.47
C ASN A 190 12.37 -13.71 -5.24
N VAL A 191 11.16 -14.29 -5.18
CA VAL A 191 10.30 -14.18 -3.99
C VAL A 191 11.03 -14.73 -2.76
N LYS A 192 11.59 -15.96 -2.86
CA LYS A 192 12.34 -16.58 -1.76
C LYS A 192 13.56 -15.76 -1.34
N ALA A 193 14.35 -15.26 -2.30
CA ALA A 193 15.52 -14.43 -2.01
C ALA A 193 15.13 -13.13 -1.29
N ALA A 194 14.09 -12.44 -1.75
CA ALA A 194 13.61 -11.22 -1.10
C ALA A 194 13.08 -11.47 0.32
N ILE A 195 12.32 -12.55 0.52
CA ILE A 195 11.84 -12.97 1.85
C ILE A 195 13.02 -13.25 2.78
N GLN A 196 14.02 -13.98 2.32
CA GLN A 196 15.23 -14.28 3.11
C GLN A 196 15.95 -12.99 3.50
N THR A 197 16.12 -12.04 2.57
CA THR A 197 16.74 -10.73 2.86
C THR A 197 15.98 -9.98 3.97
N LEU A 198 14.64 -9.95 3.90
CA LEU A 198 13.83 -9.30 4.91
C LEU A 198 13.89 -10.03 6.26
N GLN A 199 13.85 -11.36 6.27
CA GLN A 199 13.92 -12.18 7.49
C GLN A 199 15.24 -12.03 8.23
N MET A 200 16.37 -11.96 7.51
CA MET A 200 17.69 -11.71 8.11
C MET A 200 17.76 -10.41 8.91
N ASN A 201 16.90 -9.46 8.60
CA ASN A 201 16.79 -8.18 9.31
C ASN A 201 15.65 -8.18 10.38
N GLY A 202 15.10 -9.33 10.74
CA GLY A 202 14.09 -9.46 11.80
C GLY A 202 12.69 -8.99 11.40
N THR A 203 12.37 -8.97 10.11
CA THR A 203 11.07 -8.49 9.62
C THR A 203 9.89 -9.33 10.12
N LYS A 204 8.87 -8.67 10.64
CA LYS A 204 7.54 -9.27 10.86
C LYS A 204 6.74 -9.18 9.57
N PHE A 205 6.45 -10.31 8.94
CA PHE A 205 5.53 -10.36 7.81
C PHE A 205 4.09 -10.28 8.31
N LEU A 206 3.33 -9.34 7.79
CA LEU A 206 1.90 -9.16 8.07
C LEU A 206 1.04 -9.95 7.07
N GLY A 207 1.57 -10.19 5.88
CA GLY A 207 0.89 -10.96 4.84
C GLY A 207 1.52 -10.77 3.46
N PHE A 208 0.95 -11.52 2.52
CA PHE A 208 1.32 -11.48 1.10
C PHE A 208 0.10 -11.07 0.28
N VAL A 209 0.33 -10.16 -0.67
CA VAL A 209 -0.70 -9.73 -1.65
C VAL A 209 -0.31 -10.31 -3.01
N LEU A 210 -1.15 -11.22 -3.50
CA LEU A 210 -1.01 -11.74 -4.85
C LEU A 210 -1.70 -10.79 -5.82
N ASN A 211 -0.92 -9.92 -6.46
CA ASN A 211 -1.41 -8.90 -7.38
C ASN A 211 -1.55 -9.44 -8.81
N ARG A 212 -2.45 -8.84 -9.59
CA ARG A 212 -2.72 -9.22 -11.00
C ARG A 212 -3.06 -10.71 -11.15
N PHE A 213 -3.79 -11.24 -10.20
CA PHE A 213 -4.20 -12.63 -10.21
C PHE A 213 -5.32 -12.84 -11.23
N ASP A 214 -5.09 -13.73 -12.20
CA ASP A 214 -6.08 -14.08 -13.21
C ASP A 214 -6.97 -15.23 -12.71
N LEU A 215 -8.20 -14.91 -12.35
CA LEU A 215 -9.21 -15.91 -11.96
C LEU A 215 -9.57 -16.85 -13.10
N GLY A 216 -9.43 -16.42 -14.37
CA GLY A 216 -9.69 -17.23 -15.56
C GLY A 216 -8.69 -18.38 -15.73
N ALA A 217 -7.44 -18.18 -15.25
CA ALA A 217 -6.39 -19.19 -15.31
C ALA A 217 -6.54 -20.32 -14.26
N LEU A 218 -7.47 -20.17 -13.29
CA LEU A 218 -7.74 -21.22 -12.31
C LEU A 218 -8.52 -22.38 -12.92
N SER A 219 -8.11 -23.60 -12.59
CA SER A 219 -8.94 -24.77 -12.86
C SER A 219 -10.28 -24.64 -12.10
N ASN A 220 -11.37 -25.20 -12.66
CA ASN A 220 -12.71 -25.15 -12.07
C ASN A 220 -12.76 -25.58 -10.58
N ARG A 221 -11.77 -26.35 -10.13
CA ARG A 221 -11.67 -26.83 -8.74
C ARG A 221 -11.36 -25.72 -7.74
N TYR A 222 -10.71 -24.64 -8.16
CA TYR A 222 -10.32 -23.51 -7.30
C TYR A 222 -11.25 -22.29 -7.46
N LYS A 223 -12.06 -22.23 -8.52
CA LYS A 223 -13.03 -21.13 -8.73
C LYS A 223 -14.03 -20.99 -7.59
N TYR A 224 -14.40 -22.11 -6.94
CA TYR A 224 -15.32 -22.13 -5.81
C TYR A 224 -14.76 -21.47 -4.52
N PHE A 225 -13.45 -21.30 -4.41
CA PHE A 225 -12.82 -20.67 -3.24
C PHE A 225 -12.59 -19.18 -3.41
N TYR A 226 -12.75 -18.64 -4.62
CA TYR A 226 -12.53 -17.24 -4.91
C TYR A 226 -13.83 -16.64 -5.43
N TYR A 227 -14.40 -15.73 -4.65
CA TYR A 227 -15.58 -14.96 -5.00
C TYR A 227 -15.17 -13.90 -6.04
N GLY A 228 -15.51 -14.12 -7.32
CA GLY A 228 -15.31 -13.17 -8.42
C GLY A 228 -16.33 -12.04 -8.43
N PRO A 229 -16.18 -11.05 -9.33
CA PRO A 229 -17.14 -9.94 -9.48
C PRO A 229 -18.58 -10.40 -9.61
N GLU A 230 -18.84 -11.47 -10.35
CA GLU A 230 -20.17 -12.08 -10.55
C GLU A 230 -20.83 -12.54 -9.24
N TYR A 231 -20.05 -12.98 -8.26
CA TYR A 231 -20.59 -13.34 -6.95
C TYR A 231 -21.09 -12.12 -6.19
N TYR A 232 -20.37 -11.01 -6.23
CA TYR A 232 -20.77 -9.77 -5.58
C TYR A 232 -22.01 -9.15 -6.24
N GLU A 233 -22.14 -9.23 -7.56
CA GLU A 233 -23.35 -8.82 -8.26
C GLU A 233 -24.57 -9.63 -7.83
N ASN A 234 -24.41 -10.95 -7.75
CA ASN A 234 -25.49 -11.84 -7.30
C ASN A 234 -25.84 -11.62 -5.82
N TYR A 235 -24.85 -11.40 -4.94
CA TYR A 235 -25.08 -11.15 -3.53
C TYR A 235 -25.86 -9.84 -3.31
N ARG A 236 -25.54 -8.78 -4.04
CA ARG A 236 -26.26 -7.51 -4.02
C ARG A 236 -27.68 -7.60 -4.57
N ALA A 237 -27.90 -8.41 -5.61
CA ALA A 237 -29.23 -8.63 -6.14
C ALA A 237 -30.18 -9.29 -5.11
N ILE A 238 -29.60 -10.01 -4.13
CA ILE A 238 -30.38 -10.61 -3.03
C ILE A 238 -30.70 -9.56 -1.94
N GLU A 239 -29.85 -8.56 -1.73
CA GLU A 239 -30.02 -7.52 -0.71
C GLU A 239 -30.89 -6.34 -1.18
N ALA A 240 -31.11 -6.17 -2.49
CA ALA A 240 -32.01 -5.13 -2.97
C ALA A 240 -33.44 -5.43 -2.49
N PRO A 241 -34.07 -4.54 -1.69
CA PRO A 241 -35.45 -4.74 -1.30
C PRO A 241 -36.30 -4.85 -2.57
N LYS A 242 -37.03 -5.95 -2.75
CA LYS A 242 -38.13 -5.98 -3.72
C LYS A 242 -39.07 -4.87 -3.31
N GLU A 243 -39.04 -3.74 -4.00
CA GLU A 243 -40.15 -2.79 -3.92
C GLU A 243 -41.43 -3.55 -4.14
N LEU A 244 -42.26 -3.61 -3.09
CA LEU A 244 -43.56 -4.16 -3.13
C LEU A 244 -44.28 -3.53 -4.32
N ALA A 245 -44.54 -4.33 -5.35
CA ALA A 245 -45.44 -3.98 -6.42
C ALA A 245 -46.77 -3.58 -5.74
N LYS A 246 -47.10 -2.32 -5.77
CA LYS A 246 -48.40 -1.84 -5.37
C LYS A 246 -49.40 -2.31 -6.43
N GLU A 247 -50.27 -3.18 -6.02
CA GLU A 247 -51.58 -3.33 -6.64
C GLU A 247 -52.41 -2.05 -6.53
#